data_1d194852a91473b578ac1783278d5262
#
_entry.id   1d194852a91473b578ac1783278d5262
#
_cell.length_a   1.000
_cell.length_b   1.000
_cell.length_c   1.000
_cell.angle_alpha   90.00
_cell.angle_beta   90.00
_cell.angle_gamma   90.00
#
_symmetry.space_group_name_H-M   'P 1'
#
loop_
_entity.id
_entity.type
_entity.pdbx_description
1 polymer ?
#
loop_
_entity_poly.entity_id
_entity_poly.type
_entity_poly.pdbx_seq_one_letter_code
_entity_poly.pdbx_strand_id
1 'polypeptide(L)'
;MVQPEIPSQSMVVLFTDLVDSTSWKSLIGDSHYANSVLQPHNELFGRLLAEYPGAAVRNFMGDGFLAKFAKPSDAVKFALRFQHDLETWPWNDVVRNAGRRVRTRIGIHQGEAIEYLDKATNQLQLSGQAVDLGGRIMGLADGAQILMTRAAFDDARQYVREFPIATDSPHNLEWLAHGPYRFKGKDDDPLEVFEVGVVGFAPLKPPADSEKAKRAVSQEDIATLGWRPSVGATIPSREDFLLEKQLGEGGFGEVWLARQKQTKTERVFKFCFDAGEMAVNLSHTRRSLR
;
A
#
# COMPACT_ATOMS: atom_id res chain seq x y z
N MET A 1 -23.44 37.78 1.35
CA MET A 1 -24.12 36.48 1.26
C MET A 1 -23.12 35.41 1.66
N VAL A 2 -23.36 34.69 2.75
CA VAL A 2 -22.56 33.53 3.16
C VAL A 2 -22.88 32.42 2.16
N GLN A 3 -21.86 31.88 1.48
CA GLN A 3 -22.06 30.72 0.62
C GLN A 3 -22.43 29.51 1.50
N PRO A 4 -23.39 28.66 1.07
CA PRO A 4 -23.72 27.46 1.82
C PRO A 4 -22.49 26.56 1.95
N GLU A 5 -22.27 26.04 3.15
CA GLU A 5 -21.20 25.09 3.45
C GLU A 5 -21.45 23.78 2.70
N ILE A 6 -20.44 23.27 2.01
CA ILE A 6 -20.53 21.98 1.31
C ILE A 6 -20.26 20.88 2.32
N PRO A 7 -21.20 19.93 2.55
CA PRO A 7 -21.00 18.90 3.55
C PRO A 7 -19.87 17.93 3.17
N SER A 8 -19.06 17.54 4.14
CA SER A 8 -18.11 16.45 3.98
C SER A 8 -18.81 15.10 3.93
N GLN A 9 -18.24 14.16 3.22
CA GLN A 9 -18.74 12.79 3.07
C GLN A 9 -17.58 11.81 3.23
N SER A 10 -17.84 10.70 3.91
CA SER A 10 -16.90 9.59 3.92
C SER A 10 -16.85 8.93 2.54
N MET A 11 -15.66 8.84 1.99
CA MET A 11 -15.43 8.23 0.68
C MET A 11 -14.05 7.59 0.61
N VAL A 12 -13.86 6.76 -0.40
CA VAL A 12 -12.55 6.21 -0.72
C VAL A 12 -11.98 6.98 -1.89
N VAL A 13 -10.77 7.47 -1.72
CA VAL A 13 -9.97 8.09 -2.78
C VAL A 13 -8.91 7.12 -3.25
N LEU A 14 -8.76 6.99 -4.56
CA LEU A 14 -7.76 6.20 -5.22
C LEU A 14 -6.97 7.10 -6.16
N PHE A 15 -5.67 7.15 -5.95
CA PHE A 15 -4.73 7.84 -6.83
C PHE A 15 -3.90 6.83 -7.61
N THR A 16 -3.68 7.11 -8.88
CA THR A 16 -2.73 6.39 -9.72
C THR A 16 -1.75 7.34 -10.35
N ASP A 17 -0.56 6.82 -10.72
CA ASP A 17 0.44 7.56 -11.47
C ASP A 17 1.33 6.59 -12.25
N LEU A 18 1.63 6.90 -13.52
CA LEU A 18 2.54 6.13 -14.36
C LEU A 18 3.99 6.36 -13.91
N VAL A 19 4.67 5.27 -13.59
CA VAL A 19 6.07 5.34 -13.17
C VAL A 19 6.98 5.63 -14.35
N ASP A 20 7.99 6.48 -14.12
CA ASP A 20 9.05 6.81 -15.09
C ASP A 20 8.54 7.47 -16.38
N SER A 21 7.44 8.20 -16.35
CA SER A 21 6.86 8.84 -17.54
C SER A 21 7.85 9.72 -18.31
N THR A 22 8.71 10.46 -17.61
CA THR A 22 9.78 11.26 -18.22
C THR A 22 10.80 10.39 -18.94
N SER A 23 11.20 9.28 -18.32
CA SER A 23 12.14 8.32 -18.93
C SER A 23 11.53 7.63 -20.16
N TRP A 24 10.22 7.31 -20.11
CA TRP A 24 9.50 6.79 -21.27
C TRP A 24 9.51 7.77 -22.44
N LYS A 25 9.17 9.05 -22.19
CA LYS A 25 9.20 10.11 -23.22
C LYS A 25 10.60 10.28 -23.82
N SER A 26 11.63 10.23 -22.99
CA SER A 26 13.02 10.31 -23.48
C SER A 26 13.42 9.12 -24.32
N LEU A 27 12.87 7.92 -24.06
CA LEU A 27 13.24 6.69 -24.72
C LEU A 27 12.54 6.51 -26.09
N ILE A 28 11.24 6.77 -26.16
CA ILE A 28 10.43 6.49 -27.35
C ILE A 28 9.87 7.77 -28.01
N GLY A 29 10.10 8.94 -27.43
CA GLY A 29 9.58 10.22 -27.87
C GLY A 29 8.15 10.50 -27.41
N ASP A 30 7.78 11.78 -27.32
CA ASP A 30 6.49 12.23 -26.79
C ASP A 30 5.29 11.66 -27.56
N SER A 31 5.36 11.62 -28.90
CA SER A 31 4.27 11.12 -29.74
C SER A 31 4.01 9.63 -29.52
N HIS A 32 5.06 8.83 -29.50
CA HIS A 32 4.93 7.38 -29.21
C HIS A 32 4.49 7.13 -27.78
N TYR A 33 5.00 7.90 -26.81
CA TYR A 33 4.54 7.81 -25.42
C TYR A 33 3.03 8.07 -25.34
N ALA A 34 2.56 9.17 -25.92
CA ALA A 34 1.13 9.52 -25.90
C ALA A 34 0.26 8.42 -26.51
N ASN A 35 0.62 7.93 -27.71
CA ASN A 35 -0.22 7.01 -28.47
C ASN A 35 -0.09 5.54 -28.01
N SER A 36 1.13 5.12 -27.60
CA SER A 36 1.42 3.69 -27.34
C SER A 36 1.42 3.34 -25.86
N VAL A 37 1.55 4.32 -24.95
CA VAL A 37 1.55 4.10 -23.50
C VAL A 37 0.35 4.78 -22.85
N LEU A 38 0.24 6.10 -22.99
CA LEU A 38 -0.73 6.89 -22.23
C LEU A 38 -2.18 6.61 -22.64
N GLN A 39 -2.48 6.59 -23.95
CA GLN A 39 -3.85 6.32 -24.42
C GLN A 39 -4.32 4.92 -24.02
N PRO A 40 -3.59 3.80 -24.28
CA PRO A 40 -4.01 2.47 -23.83
C PRO A 40 -4.19 2.37 -22.31
N HIS A 41 -3.29 3.01 -21.54
CA HIS A 41 -3.41 3.08 -20.09
C HIS A 41 -4.73 3.77 -19.66
N ASN A 42 -5.06 4.91 -20.27
CA ASN A 42 -6.25 5.68 -19.92
C ASN A 42 -7.55 4.97 -20.36
N GLU A 43 -7.53 4.33 -21.52
CA GLU A 43 -8.66 3.52 -22.01
C GLU A 43 -8.92 2.33 -21.08
N LEU A 44 -7.86 1.62 -20.67
CA LEU A 44 -7.97 0.51 -19.72
C LEU A 44 -8.53 0.99 -18.39
N PHE A 45 -8.02 2.09 -17.85
CA PHE A 45 -8.50 2.67 -16.59
C PHE A 45 -10.00 2.98 -16.68
N GLY A 46 -10.43 3.72 -17.71
CA GLY A 46 -11.82 4.11 -17.89
C GLY A 46 -12.76 2.92 -18.08
N ARG A 47 -12.34 1.92 -18.88
CA ARG A 47 -13.10 0.69 -19.12
C ARG A 47 -13.34 -0.08 -17.82
N LEU A 48 -12.28 -0.30 -17.04
CA LEU A 48 -12.40 -1.02 -15.77
C LEU A 48 -13.19 -0.25 -14.73
N LEU A 49 -13.00 1.08 -14.64
CA LEU A 49 -13.73 1.91 -13.69
C LEU A 49 -15.25 1.84 -13.90
N ALA A 50 -15.70 1.73 -15.15
CA ALA A 50 -17.12 1.62 -15.50
C ALA A 50 -17.80 0.34 -14.95
N GLU A 51 -17.03 -0.68 -14.58
CA GLU A 51 -17.54 -1.90 -13.95
C GLU A 51 -17.92 -1.70 -12.46
N TYR A 52 -17.53 -0.55 -11.86
CA TYR A 52 -17.75 -0.28 -10.43
C TYR A 52 -18.80 0.82 -10.22
N PRO A 53 -20.07 0.46 -9.90
CA PRO A 53 -21.13 1.42 -9.68
C PRO A 53 -20.76 2.43 -8.57
N GLY A 54 -20.93 3.73 -8.88
CA GLY A 54 -20.60 4.81 -7.95
C GLY A 54 -19.13 5.22 -7.93
N ALA A 55 -18.24 4.49 -8.61
CA ALA A 55 -16.89 4.97 -8.87
C ALA A 55 -16.87 6.04 -9.97
N ALA A 56 -16.03 7.03 -9.83
CA ALA A 56 -15.89 8.08 -10.85
C ALA A 56 -14.54 8.79 -10.76
N VAL A 57 -13.96 9.12 -11.93
CA VAL A 57 -12.83 10.03 -12.01
C VAL A 57 -13.25 11.41 -11.51
N ARG A 58 -12.40 12.03 -10.70
CA ARG A 58 -12.58 13.39 -10.19
C ARG A 58 -11.47 14.35 -10.61
N ASN A 59 -10.32 13.83 -10.98
CA ASN A 59 -9.27 14.60 -11.60
C ASN A 59 -8.40 13.71 -12.47
N PHE A 60 -7.89 14.29 -13.55
CA PHE A 60 -6.89 13.71 -14.44
C PHE A 60 -5.61 14.55 -14.35
N MET A 61 -4.52 13.91 -13.97
CA MET A 61 -3.23 14.58 -13.69
C MET A 61 -2.17 14.29 -14.76
N GLY A 62 -2.62 14.20 -16.02
CA GLY A 62 -1.75 13.91 -17.16
C GLY A 62 -1.49 12.43 -17.37
N ASP A 63 -0.76 11.77 -16.49
CA ASP A 63 -0.44 10.34 -16.52
C ASP A 63 -0.98 9.58 -15.31
N GLY A 64 -1.82 10.23 -14.51
CA GLY A 64 -2.46 9.66 -13.33
C GLY A 64 -3.90 10.10 -13.16
N PHE A 65 -4.62 9.41 -12.28
CA PHE A 65 -6.02 9.66 -11.98
C PHE A 65 -6.24 9.83 -10.49
N LEU A 66 -7.17 10.73 -10.15
CA LEU A 66 -7.89 10.72 -8.89
C LEU A 66 -9.30 10.18 -9.15
N ALA A 67 -9.62 9.04 -8.56
CA ALA A 67 -10.96 8.47 -8.60
C ALA A 67 -11.55 8.33 -7.20
N LYS A 68 -12.88 8.46 -7.09
CA LYS A 68 -13.62 8.12 -5.87
C LYS A 68 -14.28 6.76 -6.01
N PHE A 69 -14.39 6.06 -4.87
CA PHE A 69 -15.15 4.83 -4.72
C PHE A 69 -16.04 4.92 -3.49
N ALA A 70 -17.11 4.13 -3.48
CA ALA A 70 -17.99 4.02 -2.31
C ALA A 70 -17.41 3.08 -1.23
N LYS A 71 -16.62 2.07 -1.63
CA LYS A 71 -16.10 1.01 -0.75
C LYS A 71 -14.61 0.78 -0.98
N PRO A 72 -13.81 0.60 0.09
CA PRO A 72 -12.41 0.23 -0.03
C PRO A 72 -12.18 -1.07 -0.78
N SER A 73 -13.05 -2.07 -0.59
CA SER A 73 -12.97 -3.35 -1.28
C SER A 73 -13.09 -3.21 -2.80
N ASP A 74 -13.94 -2.30 -3.29
CA ASP A 74 -14.10 -2.07 -4.72
C ASP A 74 -12.88 -1.34 -5.30
N ALA A 75 -12.34 -0.37 -4.58
CA ALA A 75 -11.10 0.32 -4.96
C ALA A 75 -9.91 -0.65 -5.04
N VAL A 76 -9.78 -1.57 -4.08
CA VAL A 76 -8.72 -2.59 -4.07
C VAL A 76 -8.91 -3.60 -5.20
N LYS A 77 -10.12 -4.09 -5.45
CA LYS A 77 -10.40 -5.00 -6.58
C LYS A 77 -10.09 -4.34 -7.92
N PHE A 78 -10.49 -3.08 -8.07
CA PHE A 78 -10.15 -2.28 -9.24
C PHE A 78 -8.64 -2.16 -9.41
N ALA A 79 -7.91 -1.79 -8.36
CA ALA A 79 -6.47 -1.59 -8.39
C ALA A 79 -5.70 -2.86 -8.77
N LEU A 80 -6.06 -4.00 -8.17
CA LEU A 80 -5.48 -5.32 -8.48
C LEU A 80 -5.72 -5.70 -9.94
N ARG A 81 -6.96 -5.53 -10.42
CA ARG A 81 -7.35 -5.82 -11.80
C ARG A 81 -6.63 -4.90 -12.78
N PHE A 82 -6.57 -3.61 -12.48
CA PHE A 82 -5.93 -2.61 -13.33
C PHE A 82 -4.43 -2.90 -13.51
N GLN A 83 -3.72 -3.22 -12.43
CA GLN A 83 -2.29 -3.59 -12.52
C GLN A 83 -2.08 -4.89 -13.29
N HIS A 84 -2.90 -5.91 -13.06
CA HIS A 84 -2.83 -7.16 -13.79
C HIS A 84 -3.06 -6.96 -15.30
N ASP A 85 -4.12 -6.23 -15.66
CA ASP A 85 -4.48 -6.01 -17.05
C ASP A 85 -3.45 -5.11 -17.77
N LEU A 86 -2.77 -4.19 -17.05
CA LEU A 86 -1.63 -3.45 -17.59
C LEU A 86 -0.44 -4.36 -17.90
N GLU A 87 -0.11 -5.31 -17.01
CA GLU A 87 1.00 -6.25 -17.21
C GLU A 87 0.74 -7.19 -18.38
N THR A 88 -0.49 -7.65 -18.54
CA THR A 88 -0.90 -8.56 -19.60
C THR A 88 -1.40 -7.85 -20.87
N TRP A 89 -1.36 -6.52 -20.89
CA TRP A 89 -1.81 -5.72 -22.04
C TRP A 89 -1.01 -6.08 -23.30
N PRO A 90 -1.66 -6.22 -24.47
CA PRO A 90 -0.96 -6.52 -25.72
C PRO A 90 -0.26 -5.27 -26.28
N TRP A 91 0.79 -4.83 -25.58
CA TRP A 91 1.58 -3.68 -25.97
C TRP A 91 2.12 -3.81 -27.39
N ASN A 92 2.14 -2.72 -28.14
CA ASN A 92 2.70 -2.69 -29.49
C ASN A 92 4.23 -2.85 -29.48
N ASP A 93 4.82 -2.99 -30.68
CA ASP A 93 6.26 -3.20 -30.83
C ASP A 93 7.10 -2.08 -30.25
N VAL A 94 6.64 -0.83 -30.30
CA VAL A 94 7.35 0.31 -29.74
C VAL A 94 7.57 0.14 -28.24
N VAL A 95 6.53 -0.28 -27.50
CA VAL A 95 6.61 -0.51 -26.06
C VAL A 95 7.37 -1.79 -25.76
N ARG A 96 7.14 -2.88 -26.50
CA ARG A 96 7.83 -4.15 -26.29
C ARG A 96 9.35 -4.02 -26.51
N ASN A 97 9.75 -3.31 -27.55
CA ASN A 97 11.18 -3.13 -27.90
C ASN A 97 11.90 -2.12 -27.00
N ALA A 98 11.16 -1.32 -26.22
CA ALA A 98 11.74 -0.41 -25.23
C ALA A 98 12.45 -1.13 -24.05
N GLY A 99 12.21 -2.44 -23.88
CA GLY A 99 12.84 -3.25 -22.82
C GLY A 99 12.40 -2.88 -21.41
N ARG A 100 11.27 -2.17 -21.29
CA ARG A 100 10.68 -1.71 -20.02
C ARG A 100 9.22 -2.15 -19.91
N ARG A 101 8.74 -2.26 -18.67
CA ARG A 101 7.31 -2.53 -18.39
C ARG A 101 6.60 -1.23 -18.06
N VAL A 102 5.38 -1.09 -18.57
CA VAL A 102 4.48 -0.01 -18.17
C VAL A 102 3.92 -0.36 -16.80
N ARG A 103 4.18 0.47 -15.81
CA ARG A 103 3.77 0.25 -14.42
C ARG A 103 3.12 1.50 -13.85
N THR A 104 2.12 1.29 -13.00
CA THR A 104 1.52 2.33 -12.18
C THR A 104 1.81 2.10 -10.72
N ARG A 105 1.85 3.18 -9.96
CA ARG A 105 1.79 3.17 -8.50
C ARG A 105 0.41 3.63 -8.08
N ILE A 106 -0.13 3.03 -7.02
CA ILE A 106 -1.50 3.26 -6.56
C ILE A 106 -1.51 3.55 -5.07
N GLY A 107 -2.25 4.60 -4.67
CA GLY A 107 -2.51 4.94 -3.28
C GLY A 107 -4.00 4.97 -3.00
N ILE A 108 -4.43 4.31 -1.91
CA ILE A 108 -5.84 4.21 -1.51
C ILE A 108 -5.99 4.72 -0.08
N HIS A 109 -6.93 5.63 0.13
CA HIS A 109 -7.29 6.12 1.45
C HIS A 109 -8.80 6.26 1.60
N GLN A 110 -9.31 5.94 2.79
CA GLN A 110 -10.69 6.22 3.17
C GLN A 110 -10.72 7.33 4.21
N GLY A 111 -11.54 8.33 3.96
CA GLY A 111 -11.68 9.47 4.86
C GLY A 111 -12.75 10.44 4.39
N GLU A 112 -12.89 11.54 5.11
CA GLU A 112 -13.85 12.59 4.77
C GLU A 112 -13.27 13.57 3.75
N ALA A 113 -14.03 13.82 2.69
CA ALA A 113 -13.75 14.84 1.69
C ALA A 113 -15.03 15.54 1.24
N ILE A 114 -14.88 16.71 0.67
CA ILE A 114 -15.97 17.45 0.02
C ILE A 114 -15.91 17.20 -1.48
N GLU A 115 -17.06 17.05 -2.10
CA GLU A 115 -17.23 17.05 -3.54
C GLU A 115 -17.92 18.34 -3.98
N TYR A 116 -17.31 19.08 -4.85
CA TYR A 116 -17.82 20.36 -5.31
C TYR A 116 -17.71 20.52 -6.83
N LEU A 117 -18.59 21.32 -7.41
CA LEU A 117 -18.51 21.69 -8.83
C LEU A 117 -17.51 22.83 -8.98
N ASP A 118 -16.40 22.56 -9.67
CA ASP A 118 -15.47 23.60 -10.07
C ASP A 118 -16.10 24.43 -11.21
N LYS A 119 -16.33 25.72 -10.93
CA LYS A 119 -16.98 26.64 -11.87
C LYS A 119 -16.12 26.95 -13.11
N ALA A 120 -14.80 26.81 -13.03
CA ALA A 120 -13.89 27.07 -14.14
C ALA A 120 -13.89 25.92 -15.15
N THR A 121 -13.93 24.69 -14.68
CA THR A 121 -13.87 23.49 -15.52
C THR A 121 -15.23 22.86 -15.75
N ASN A 122 -16.24 23.25 -14.97
CA ASN A 122 -17.58 22.64 -14.92
C ASN A 122 -17.53 21.13 -14.61
N GLN A 123 -16.53 20.71 -13.80
CA GLN A 123 -16.35 19.33 -13.38
C GLN A 123 -16.45 19.17 -11.87
N LEU A 124 -16.93 18.01 -11.43
CA LEU A 124 -16.92 17.66 -10.00
C LEU A 124 -15.48 17.37 -9.58
N GLN A 125 -15.05 18.03 -8.52
CA GLN A 125 -13.73 17.91 -7.91
C GLN A 125 -13.86 17.45 -6.46
N LEU A 126 -12.77 16.87 -5.94
CA LEU A 126 -12.64 16.54 -4.52
C LEU A 126 -11.66 17.47 -3.83
N SER A 127 -11.94 17.80 -2.58
CA SER A 127 -11.02 18.55 -1.72
C SER A 127 -11.12 18.05 -0.27
N GLY A 128 -10.03 18.18 0.47
CA GLY A 128 -9.97 17.83 1.88
C GLY A 128 -8.74 16.97 2.23
N GLN A 129 -8.53 16.76 3.52
CA GLN A 129 -7.37 16.03 4.01
C GLN A 129 -7.28 14.60 3.47
N ALA A 130 -8.41 13.94 3.24
CA ALA A 130 -8.44 12.60 2.67
C ALA A 130 -7.83 12.57 1.25
N VAL A 131 -8.07 13.60 0.44
CA VAL A 131 -7.51 13.73 -0.90
C VAL A 131 -6.00 13.91 -0.83
N ASP A 132 -5.53 14.83 0.04
CA ASP A 132 -4.10 15.07 0.25
C ASP A 132 -3.37 13.80 0.72
N LEU A 133 -4.00 13.07 1.63
CA LEU A 133 -3.41 11.85 2.18
C LEU A 133 -3.36 10.72 1.15
N GLY A 134 -4.41 10.52 0.37
CA GLY A 134 -4.42 9.56 -0.73
C GLY A 134 -3.30 9.82 -1.74
N GLY A 135 -3.09 11.08 -2.12
CA GLY A 135 -1.99 11.48 -3.01
C GLY A 135 -0.60 11.23 -2.41
N ARG A 136 -0.43 11.43 -1.09
CA ARG A 136 0.83 11.14 -0.39
C ARG A 136 1.12 9.65 -0.31
N ILE A 137 0.13 8.82 -0.02
CA ILE A 137 0.24 7.35 -0.01
C ILE A 137 0.64 6.86 -1.42
N MET A 138 0.01 7.36 -2.48
CA MET A 138 0.42 7.04 -3.87
C MET A 138 1.86 7.48 -4.14
N GLY A 139 2.25 8.69 -3.70
CA GLY A 139 3.60 9.21 -3.88
C GLY A 139 4.70 8.43 -3.17
N LEU A 140 4.35 7.61 -2.15
CA LEU A 140 5.26 6.72 -1.44
C LEU A 140 5.46 5.39 -2.20
N ALA A 141 4.49 4.97 -3.01
CA ALA A 141 4.50 3.68 -3.69
C ALA A 141 5.54 3.61 -4.81
N ASP A 142 6.17 2.45 -4.96
CA ASP A 142 6.94 2.05 -6.14
C ASP A 142 6.00 1.58 -7.28
N GLY A 143 6.56 1.39 -8.47
CA GLY A 143 5.82 0.81 -9.60
C GLY A 143 5.28 -0.59 -9.28
N ALA A 144 4.03 -0.83 -9.61
CA ALA A 144 3.24 -2.02 -9.30
C ALA A 144 2.90 -2.20 -7.81
N GLN A 145 3.13 -1.21 -6.93
CA GLN A 145 2.61 -1.23 -5.57
C GLN A 145 1.20 -0.65 -5.47
N ILE A 146 0.38 -1.27 -4.62
CA ILE A 146 -0.90 -0.76 -4.16
C ILE A 146 -0.78 -0.51 -2.67
N LEU A 147 -0.52 0.73 -2.29
CA LEU A 147 -0.41 1.13 -0.90
C LEU A 147 -1.73 1.70 -0.38
N MET A 148 -1.98 1.51 0.90
CA MET A 148 -3.19 2.02 1.54
C MET A 148 -2.98 2.35 3.01
N THR A 149 -3.87 3.19 3.54
CA THR A 149 -3.94 3.46 4.97
C THR A 149 -4.73 2.38 5.70
N ARG A 150 -4.60 2.32 7.04
CA ARG A 150 -5.30 1.36 7.90
C ARG A 150 -6.81 1.33 7.64
N ALA A 151 -7.46 2.48 7.54
CA ALA A 151 -8.92 2.53 7.35
C ALA A 151 -9.37 1.79 6.06
N ALA A 152 -8.63 1.97 4.95
CA ALA A 152 -8.91 1.24 3.71
C ALA A 152 -8.52 -0.24 3.80
N PHE A 153 -7.43 -0.56 4.48
CA PHE A 153 -6.94 -1.93 4.66
C PHE A 153 -7.91 -2.79 5.48
N ASP A 154 -8.36 -2.29 6.63
CA ASP A 154 -9.18 -3.07 7.56
C ASP A 154 -10.53 -3.44 6.92
N ASP A 155 -11.15 -2.53 6.14
CA ASP A 155 -12.36 -2.84 5.38
C ASP A 155 -12.07 -3.78 4.19
N ALA A 156 -11.13 -3.41 3.32
CA ALA A 156 -10.91 -4.15 2.08
C ALA A 156 -10.51 -5.60 2.33
N ARG A 157 -9.63 -5.88 3.31
CA ARG A 157 -9.13 -7.22 3.63
C ARG A 157 -10.23 -8.20 4.04
N GLN A 158 -11.35 -7.71 4.57
CA GLN A 158 -12.49 -8.57 4.94
C GLN A 158 -13.20 -9.15 3.71
N TYR A 159 -13.23 -8.40 2.60
CA TYR A 159 -14.01 -8.72 1.42
C TYR A 159 -13.18 -9.12 0.19
N VAL A 160 -11.87 -8.84 0.18
CA VAL A 160 -10.96 -9.19 -0.92
C VAL A 160 -10.01 -10.28 -0.45
N ARG A 161 -10.41 -11.53 -0.61
CA ARG A 161 -9.64 -12.72 -0.20
C ARG A 161 -8.93 -13.40 -1.36
N GLU A 162 -9.45 -13.21 -2.56
CA GLU A 162 -8.98 -13.81 -3.80
C GLU A 162 -8.83 -12.74 -4.87
N PHE A 163 -8.06 -13.05 -5.89
CA PHE A 163 -7.94 -12.17 -7.05
C PHE A 163 -9.32 -11.95 -7.70
N PRO A 164 -9.68 -10.69 -8.11
CA PRO A 164 -11.05 -10.34 -8.43
C PRO A 164 -11.62 -10.94 -9.72
N ILE A 165 -10.80 -11.62 -10.52
CA ILE A 165 -11.25 -12.33 -11.74
C ILE A 165 -10.72 -13.75 -11.74
N ALA A 166 -11.48 -14.65 -12.38
CA ALA A 166 -11.01 -15.99 -12.68
C ALA A 166 -9.90 -15.92 -13.74
N THR A 167 -8.81 -16.60 -13.50
CA THR A 167 -7.68 -16.73 -14.42
C THR A 167 -7.29 -18.20 -14.54
N ASP A 168 -6.59 -18.57 -15.61
CA ASP A 168 -6.14 -19.96 -15.83
C ASP A 168 -5.13 -20.43 -14.75
N SER A 169 -4.51 -19.48 -14.05
CA SER A 169 -3.59 -19.75 -12.94
C SER A 169 -4.01 -18.98 -11.69
N PRO A 170 -3.93 -19.59 -10.50
CA PRO A 170 -4.28 -18.90 -9.26
C PRO A 170 -3.30 -17.76 -9.00
N HIS A 171 -3.85 -16.57 -8.71
CA HIS A 171 -3.08 -15.42 -8.25
C HIS A 171 -3.15 -15.35 -6.74
N ASN A 172 -2.05 -15.67 -6.08
CA ASN A 172 -1.95 -15.57 -4.62
C ASN A 172 -1.81 -14.09 -4.23
N LEU A 173 -2.76 -13.61 -3.42
CA LEU A 173 -2.70 -12.28 -2.84
C LEU A 173 -1.94 -12.30 -1.53
N GLU A 174 -1.05 -11.34 -1.35
CA GLU A 174 -0.39 -11.08 -0.08
C GLU A 174 -0.75 -9.69 0.43
N TRP A 175 -1.00 -9.61 1.74
CA TRP A 175 -1.35 -8.41 2.47
C TRP A 175 -0.26 -8.13 3.50
N LEU A 176 0.42 -7.00 3.36
CA LEU A 176 1.56 -6.63 4.19
C LEU A 176 1.28 -5.36 4.99
N ALA A 177 1.83 -5.30 6.20
CA ALA A 177 1.93 -4.09 6.99
C ALA A 177 3.39 -3.60 6.93
N HIS A 178 3.61 -2.41 6.41
CA HIS A 178 4.94 -1.81 6.30
C HIS A 178 5.32 -0.95 7.51
N GLY A 179 4.39 -0.80 8.44
CA GLY A 179 4.56 0.02 9.63
C GLY A 179 4.30 1.51 9.39
N PRO A 180 4.69 2.35 10.38
CA PRO A 180 4.35 3.77 10.38
C PRO A 180 5.31 4.60 9.50
N TYR A 181 4.73 5.57 8.78
CA TYR A 181 5.46 6.55 7.97
C TYR A 181 5.08 7.98 8.37
N ARG A 182 6.07 8.87 8.44
CA ARG A 182 5.88 10.32 8.63
C ARG A 182 5.91 11.00 7.28
N PHE A 183 4.89 11.80 6.98
CA PHE A 183 4.77 12.57 5.76
C PHE A 183 5.14 14.02 5.99
N LYS A 184 5.94 14.62 5.08
CA LYS A 184 6.36 16.02 5.15
C LYS A 184 5.14 16.95 5.22
N GLY A 185 5.17 17.93 6.14
CA GLY A 185 4.10 18.91 6.33
C GLY A 185 2.88 18.35 7.06
N LYS A 186 3.04 17.23 7.74
CA LYS A 186 2.11 16.73 8.75
C LYS A 186 2.92 16.51 10.03
N ASP A 187 2.69 17.37 11.03
CA ASP A 187 3.34 17.25 12.35
C ASP A 187 2.65 16.20 13.24
N ASP A 188 1.63 15.53 12.69
CA ASP A 188 0.82 14.54 13.37
C ASP A 188 1.52 13.19 13.50
N ASP A 189 0.86 12.29 14.22
CA ASP A 189 1.28 10.91 14.42
C ASP A 189 1.57 10.18 13.09
N PRO A 190 2.58 9.31 13.10
CA PRO A 190 2.89 8.49 11.92
C PRO A 190 1.70 7.66 11.47
N LEU A 191 1.53 7.52 10.17
CA LEU A 191 0.44 6.77 9.57
C LEU A 191 0.91 5.36 9.19
N GLU A 192 0.18 4.37 9.64
CA GLU A 192 0.38 2.97 9.25
C GLU A 192 0.10 2.78 7.76
N VAL A 193 1.07 2.21 7.05
CA VAL A 193 1.01 1.94 5.61
C VAL A 193 0.93 0.43 5.38
N PHE A 194 0.02 0.04 4.50
CA PHE A 194 -0.24 -1.34 4.12
C PHE A 194 -0.13 -1.51 2.62
N GLU A 195 0.14 -2.74 2.19
CA GLU A 195 0.21 -3.14 0.78
C GLU A 195 -0.68 -4.36 0.54
N VAL A 196 -1.28 -4.44 -0.62
CA VAL A 196 -1.82 -5.66 -1.20
C VAL A 196 -1.25 -5.85 -2.59
N GLY A 197 -0.91 -7.07 -2.94
CA GLY A 197 -0.40 -7.37 -4.26
C GLY A 197 -0.42 -8.85 -4.60
N VAL A 198 -0.21 -9.16 -5.86
CA VAL A 198 -0.05 -10.52 -6.36
C VAL A 198 1.39 -10.94 -6.19
N VAL A 199 1.60 -12.10 -5.56
CA VAL A 199 2.93 -12.69 -5.35
C VAL A 199 3.61 -12.93 -6.70
N GLY A 200 4.87 -12.50 -6.81
CA GLY A 200 5.67 -12.60 -8.04
C GLY A 200 5.43 -11.48 -9.06
N PHE A 201 4.46 -10.59 -8.80
CA PHE A 201 4.14 -9.45 -9.65
C PHE A 201 4.34 -8.10 -8.92
N ALA A 202 3.69 -7.93 -7.77
CA ALA A 202 3.89 -6.75 -6.94
C ALA A 202 5.24 -6.81 -6.20
N PRO A 203 5.87 -5.67 -5.88
CA PRO A 203 7.12 -5.63 -5.13
C PRO A 203 7.04 -6.30 -3.76
N LEU A 204 5.94 -6.18 -3.03
CA LEU A 204 5.66 -6.77 -1.72
C LEU A 204 6.81 -6.50 -0.72
N LYS A 205 7.27 -5.27 -0.70
CA LYS A 205 8.39 -4.79 0.11
C LYS A 205 8.09 -3.41 0.70
N PRO A 206 8.71 -3.04 1.83
CA PRO A 206 8.56 -1.69 2.36
C PRO A 206 8.92 -0.62 1.32
N PRO A 207 8.08 0.41 1.16
CA PRO A 207 8.42 1.53 0.30
C PRO A 207 9.68 2.24 0.80
N ALA A 208 10.49 2.73 -0.13
CA ALA A 208 11.72 3.44 0.20
C ALA A 208 11.43 4.82 0.80
N ASP A 209 12.29 5.26 1.70
CA ASP A 209 12.29 6.62 2.21
C ASP A 209 12.47 7.64 1.08
N SER A 210 11.78 8.75 1.19
CA SER A 210 11.86 9.86 0.24
C SER A 210 11.90 11.21 0.98
N GLU A 211 12.14 12.29 0.25
CA GLU A 211 12.02 13.64 0.83
C GLU A 211 10.61 13.98 1.32
N LYS A 212 9.59 13.29 0.78
CA LYS A 212 8.16 13.52 1.08
C LYS A 212 7.62 12.63 2.18
N ALA A 213 8.24 11.46 2.40
CA ALA A 213 7.83 10.52 3.42
C ALA A 213 9.01 9.67 3.90
N LYS A 214 9.09 9.42 5.20
CA LYS A 214 10.13 8.59 5.84
C LYS A 214 9.47 7.60 6.78
N ARG A 215 10.00 6.39 6.83
CA ARG A 215 9.58 5.41 7.82
C ARG A 215 9.80 5.98 9.22
N ALA A 216 8.77 5.95 10.04
CA ALA A 216 8.88 6.35 11.42
C ALA A 216 9.38 5.14 12.22
N VAL A 217 10.60 5.25 12.72
CA VAL A 217 11.13 4.23 13.65
C VAL A 217 10.40 4.42 14.98
N SER A 218 9.67 3.40 15.43
CA SER A 218 9.02 3.44 16.73
C SER A 218 10.06 3.37 17.85
N GLN A 219 9.71 3.82 19.07
CA GLN A 219 10.60 3.60 20.22
C GLN A 219 10.84 2.11 20.49
N GLU A 220 9.85 1.26 20.15
CA GLU A 220 10.01 -0.19 20.25
C GLU A 220 11.01 -0.73 19.22
N ASP A 221 11.00 -0.21 17.99
CA ASP A 221 11.99 -0.56 16.97
C ASP A 221 13.40 -0.12 17.38
N ILE A 222 13.54 1.09 17.97
CA ILE A 222 14.83 1.57 18.50
C ILE A 222 15.33 0.65 19.62
N ALA A 223 14.45 0.23 20.53
CA ALA A 223 14.80 -0.68 21.62
C ALA A 223 15.22 -2.08 21.14
N THR A 224 14.73 -2.48 19.96
CA THR A 224 15.04 -3.78 19.34
C THR A 224 16.17 -3.72 18.32
N LEU A 225 16.66 -2.52 17.98
CA LEU A 225 17.72 -2.35 16.99
C LEU A 225 19.01 -3.03 17.46
N GLY A 226 19.48 -4.00 16.69
CA GLY A 226 20.66 -4.80 17.03
C GLY A 226 20.46 -5.86 18.11
N TRP A 227 19.29 -5.93 18.76
CA TRP A 227 19.00 -6.97 19.73
C TRP A 227 18.83 -8.32 19.03
N ARG A 228 19.31 -9.38 19.67
CA ARG A 228 19.13 -10.76 19.21
C ARG A 228 18.65 -11.61 20.39
N PRO A 229 17.70 -12.53 20.17
CA PRO A 229 17.26 -13.44 21.20
C PRO A 229 18.40 -14.38 21.59
N SER A 230 18.52 -14.60 22.89
CA SER A 230 19.44 -15.58 23.47
C SER A 230 18.87 -16.13 24.76
N VAL A 231 19.31 -17.30 25.17
CA VAL A 231 18.87 -17.92 26.44
C VAL A 231 19.21 -16.97 27.59
N GLY A 232 18.23 -16.70 28.44
CA GLY A 232 18.35 -15.79 29.58
C GLY A 232 18.17 -14.30 29.24
N ALA A 233 17.98 -13.96 27.98
CA ALA A 233 17.68 -12.57 27.59
C ALA A 233 16.23 -12.20 27.89
N THR A 234 16.01 -10.94 28.23
CA THR A 234 14.67 -10.35 28.30
C THR A 234 14.26 -9.80 26.94
N ILE A 235 12.97 -9.86 26.62
CA ILE A 235 12.44 -9.34 25.37
C ILE A 235 12.29 -7.80 25.51
N PRO A 236 12.87 -6.99 24.62
CA PRO A 236 12.65 -5.53 24.61
C PRO A 236 11.14 -5.24 24.58
N SER A 237 10.70 -4.21 25.32
CA SER A 237 9.28 -3.83 25.52
C SER A 237 8.40 -4.90 26.21
N ARG A 238 8.96 -6.07 26.54
CA ARG A 238 8.30 -7.14 27.29
C ARG A 238 9.28 -7.75 28.29
N GLU A 239 9.87 -6.89 29.14
CA GLU A 239 10.88 -7.27 30.15
C GLU A 239 10.36 -8.25 31.22
N ASP A 240 9.05 -8.43 31.28
CA ASP A 240 8.37 -9.43 32.10
C ASP A 240 8.60 -10.87 31.62
N PHE A 241 9.10 -11.07 30.38
CA PHE A 241 9.44 -12.37 29.82
C PHE A 241 10.93 -12.61 29.71
N LEU A 242 11.35 -13.84 30.06
CA LEU A 242 12.72 -14.34 29.94
C LEU A 242 12.74 -15.45 28.89
N LEU A 243 13.62 -15.37 27.92
CA LEU A 243 13.82 -16.40 26.90
C LEU A 243 14.50 -17.63 27.49
N GLU A 244 13.90 -18.79 27.32
CA GLU A 244 14.44 -20.05 27.91
C GLU A 244 15.05 -20.95 26.85
N LYS A 245 14.41 -21.09 25.69
CA LYS A 245 14.82 -22.06 24.69
C LYS A 245 14.41 -21.62 23.28
N GLN A 246 15.31 -21.76 22.33
CA GLN A 246 14.97 -21.68 20.92
C GLN A 246 14.22 -22.95 20.47
N LEU A 247 13.05 -22.78 19.88
CA LEU A 247 12.19 -23.87 19.41
C LEU A 247 12.38 -24.13 17.92
N GLY A 248 12.83 -23.16 17.17
CA GLY A 248 13.07 -23.28 15.73
C GLY A 248 13.69 -22.02 15.13
N GLU A 249 14.28 -22.19 13.95
CA GLU A 249 14.89 -21.15 13.14
C GLU A 249 14.53 -21.39 11.67
N GLY A 250 14.29 -20.33 10.92
CA GLY A 250 13.97 -20.38 9.48
C GLY A 250 14.36 -19.10 8.78
N GLY A 251 14.23 -19.07 7.46
CA GLY A 251 14.62 -17.93 6.62
C GLY A 251 13.95 -16.59 6.98
N PHE A 252 12.90 -16.61 7.80
CA PHE A 252 12.14 -15.43 8.21
C PHE A 252 12.26 -15.11 9.71
N GLY A 253 13.15 -15.80 10.46
CA GLY A 253 13.37 -15.53 11.88
C GLY A 253 13.41 -16.74 12.79
N GLU A 254 13.33 -16.49 14.08
CA GLU A 254 13.48 -17.49 15.13
C GLU A 254 12.22 -17.60 15.99
N VAL A 255 11.95 -18.81 16.48
CA VAL A 255 10.84 -19.11 17.39
C VAL A 255 11.40 -19.53 18.75
N TRP A 256 10.97 -18.85 19.80
CA TRP A 256 11.51 -19.01 21.15
C TRP A 256 10.43 -19.29 22.18
N LEU A 257 10.72 -20.17 23.14
CA LEU A 257 9.98 -20.33 24.38
C LEU A 257 10.45 -19.27 25.37
N ALA A 258 9.52 -18.54 25.96
CA ALA A 258 9.79 -17.58 27.02
C ALA A 258 8.88 -17.81 28.22
N ARG A 259 9.38 -17.55 29.42
CA ARG A 259 8.64 -17.66 30.69
C ARG A 259 8.44 -16.28 31.31
N GLN A 260 7.22 -16.01 31.71
CA GLN A 260 6.89 -14.79 32.43
C GLN A 260 7.47 -14.85 33.85
N LYS A 261 8.19 -13.83 34.27
CA LYS A 261 8.95 -13.81 35.54
C LYS A 261 8.06 -14.00 36.78
N GLN A 262 6.88 -13.37 36.79
CA GLN A 262 5.98 -13.38 37.94
C GLN A 262 5.08 -14.62 37.97
N THR A 263 4.35 -14.87 36.90
CA THR A 263 3.30 -15.91 36.83
C THR A 263 3.84 -17.29 36.46
N LYS A 264 5.12 -17.36 36.02
CA LYS A 264 5.76 -18.57 35.47
C LYS A 264 5.08 -19.14 34.23
N THR A 265 4.16 -18.38 33.63
CA THR A 265 3.46 -18.80 32.42
C THR A 265 4.42 -18.84 31.23
N GLU A 266 4.33 -19.90 30.45
CA GLU A 266 5.11 -20.07 29.23
C GLU A 266 4.39 -19.45 28.02
N ARG A 267 5.14 -18.84 27.14
CA ARG A 267 4.69 -18.23 25.88
C ARG A 267 5.68 -18.51 24.76
N VAL A 268 5.17 -18.62 23.55
CA VAL A 268 6.01 -18.74 22.35
C VAL A 268 6.04 -17.39 21.63
N PHE A 269 7.24 -16.92 21.38
CA PHE A 269 7.50 -15.69 20.61
C PHE A 269 8.18 -16.03 19.30
N LYS A 270 7.72 -15.43 18.22
CA LYS A 270 8.40 -15.48 16.94
C LYS A 270 9.04 -14.12 16.68
N PHE A 271 10.35 -14.12 16.52
CA PHE A 271 11.15 -12.96 16.15
C PHE A 271 11.43 -13.02 14.66
N CYS A 272 10.93 -12.05 13.90
CA CYS A 272 11.21 -11.93 12.48
C CYS A 272 12.36 -10.94 12.29
N PHE A 273 13.37 -11.33 11.53
CA PHE A 273 14.52 -10.49 11.21
C PHE A 273 14.40 -10.00 9.78
N ASP A 274 14.45 -8.70 9.58
CA ASP A 274 14.47 -8.13 8.25
C ASP A 274 15.91 -8.19 7.69
N ALA A 275 16.08 -8.72 6.49
CA ALA A 275 17.39 -8.94 5.87
C ALA A 275 18.12 -7.62 5.51
N GLY A 276 17.43 -6.48 5.56
CA GLY A 276 17.94 -5.15 5.20
C GLY A 276 18.18 -4.19 6.36
N GLU A 277 17.51 -4.40 7.50
CA GLU A 277 17.67 -3.56 8.70
C GLU A 277 17.70 -4.46 9.94
N MET A 278 18.61 -4.22 10.86
CA MET A 278 18.78 -4.99 12.10
C MET A 278 17.65 -4.78 13.14
N ALA A 279 16.42 -4.60 12.68
CA ALA A 279 15.24 -4.46 13.52
C ALA A 279 14.46 -5.78 13.61
N VAL A 280 13.97 -6.08 14.81
CA VAL A 280 13.17 -7.30 15.08
C VAL A 280 11.70 -6.94 15.16
N ASN A 281 10.89 -7.48 14.24
CA ASN A 281 9.43 -7.37 14.32
C ASN A 281 8.85 -8.49 15.21
N LEU A 282 8.19 -8.10 16.29
CA LEU A 282 7.50 -9.01 17.21
C LEU A 282 6.10 -9.36 16.69
N SER A 283 5.90 -10.57 16.18
CA SER A 283 4.56 -11.07 15.90
C SER A 283 4.06 -11.97 17.01
N HIS A 284 2.94 -11.61 17.64
CA HIS A 284 2.30 -12.39 18.68
C HIS A 284 1.43 -13.51 18.09
N THR A 285 1.83 -14.75 18.28
CA THR A 285 0.93 -15.89 18.05
C THR A 285 0.41 -16.40 19.39
N ARG A 286 -0.86 -16.10 19.73
CA ARG A 286 -1.56 -16.76 20.83
C ARG A 286 -1.89 -18.19 20.38
N ARG A 287 -1.14 -19.19 20.82
CA ARG A 287 -1.61 -20.56 20.93
C ARG A 287 -1.53 -20.96 22.40
N SER A 288 -2.67 -21.13 23.04
CA SER A 288 -2.76 -21.91 24.27
C SER A 288 -2.52 -23.36 23.87
N LEU A 289 -1.40 -23.92 24.27
CA LEU A 289 -1.21 -25.35 24.30
C LEU A 289 -2.07 -25.87 25.45
N ARG A 290 -3.07 -26.72 25.15
CA ARG A 290 -3.72 -27.64 26.11
C ARG A 290 -2.89 -28.89 26.21
#